data_0508e725410d5e46ba033916fc87206b
#
_entry.id   0508e725410d5e46ba033916fc87206b
#
_cell.length_a   1.000
_cell.length_b   1.000
_cell.length_c   1.000
_cell.angle_alpha   90.00
_cell.angle_beta   90.00
_cell.angle_gamma   90.00
#
_symmetry.space_group_name_H-M   'P 1'
#
loop_
_entity.id
_entity.type
_entity.pdbx_description
1 polymer ?
#
loop_
_entity_poly.entity_id
_entity_poly.type
_entity_poly.pdbx_seq_one_letter_code
_entity_poly.pdbx_strand_id
1 'polypeptide(L)'
;VVRRLAGMSCAADDFRIFWDNAYGIHHLNDDAAQQDQLLDIRRACDDAGNPDRCFKFASTSKVTFPGAGISAMAASSANIADMKAHMSPQIIGHDKLNQLRHVKFLHDGKGLAKHMAKHAAILRPKFELVDRKLSEGLGEIGDCSWSKPRGGYFVSFDAPAGCAKRIVELAKNAGVTMTGAGATWPYKQDPADSNI
;
A
#
# COMPACT_ATOMS: atom_id res chain seq x y z
N VAL A 1 1.42 10.55 11.07
CA VAL A 1 2.32 10.58 9.88
C VAL A 1 1.74 11.50 8.80
N VAL A 2 0.54 11.23 8.24
CA VAL A 2 -0.03 11.95 7.07
C VAL A 2 -0.07 13.47 7.27
N ARG A 3 -0.68 13.98 8.37
CA ARG A 3 -0.75 15.43 8.65
C ARG A 3 0.63 16.05 8.80
N ARG A 4 1.58 15.33 9.40
CA ARG A 4 2.96 15.81 9.58
C ARG A 4 3.68 15.94 8.22
N LEU A 5 3.51 14.97 7.31
CA LEU A 5 4.03 15.06 5.94
C LEU A 5 3.38 16.20 5.16
N ALA A 6 2.07 16.38 5.29
CA ALA A 6 1.33 17.44 4.62
C ALA A 6 1.77 18.84 5.03
N GLY A 7 2.10 19.04 6.31
CA GLY A 7 2.45 20.37 6.88
C GLY A 7 3.94 20.61 7.12
N MET A 8 4.84 19.67 6.81
CA MET A 8 6.26 19.86 7.11
C MET A 8 6.89 20.95 6.27
N SER A 9 7.86 21.67 6.83
CA SER A 9 8.71 22.57 6.08
C SER A 9 9.68 21.80 5.21
N CYS A 10 9.87 22.27 3.98
CA CYS A 10 10.78 21.67 3.01
C CYS A 10 11.76 22.73 2.53
N ALA A 11 13.01 22.33 2.26
CA ALA A 11 14.03 23.23 1.73
C ALA A 11 13.79 23.57 0.24
N ALA A 12 13.14 22.65 -0.50
CA ALA A 12 12.79 22.84 -1.90
C ALA A 12 11.33 23.32 -2.01
N ASP A 13 11.09 24.38 -2.75
CA ASP A 13 9.76 24.94 -2.99
C ASP A 13 8.88 24.02 -3.83
N ASP A 14 9.50 23.20 -4.66
CA ASP A 14 8.86 22.23 -5.54
C ASP A 14 8.80 20.82 -4.94
N PHE A 15 9.01 20.64 -3.64
CA PHE A 15 8.90 19.35 -2.98
C PHE A 15 7.51 18.73 -3.20
N ARG A 16 7.48 17.45 -3.63
CA ARG A 16 6.25 16.70 -3.90
C ARG A 16 6.25 15.36 -3.18
N ILE A 17 5.08 14.95 -2.77
CA ILE A 17 4.81 13.64 -2.18
C ILE A 17 4.12 12.76 -3.22
N PHE A 18 4.72 11.64 -3.58
CA PHE A 18 4.09 10.59 -4.36
C PHE A 18 3.42 9.61 -3.40
N TRP A 19 2.10 9.66 -3.34
CA TRP A 19 1.30 8.85 -2.44
C TRP A 19 0.72 7.65 -3.19
N ASP A 20 1.40 6.52 -3.10
CA ASP A 20 0.94 5.27 -3.72
C ASP A 20 -0.11 4.60 -2.84
N ASN A 21 -1.33 4.53 -3.35
CA ASN A 21 -2.50 3.98 -2.67
C ASN A 21 -2.93 2.64 -3.29
N ALA A 22 -1.97 1.82 -3.69
CA ALA A 22 -2.21 0.55 -4.39
C ALA A 22 -3.08 -0.42 -3.59
N TYR A 23 -3.06 -0.34 -2.26
CA TYR A 23 -3.81 -1.23 -1.36
C TYR A 23 -4.96 -0.56 -0.62
N GLY A 24 -5.35 0.64 -1.00
CA GLY A 24 -6.31 1.48 -0.25
C GLY A 24 -7.72 0.90 -0.10
N ILE A 25 -8.07 -0.12 -0.86
CA ILE A 25 -9.38 -0.79 -0.82
C ILE A 25 -9.29 -2.29 -0.49
N HIS A 26 -8.13 -2.76 -0.03
CA HIS A 26 -7.90 -4.18 0.28
C HIS A 26 -8.21 -4.47 1.75
N HIS A 27 -9.46 -4.22 2.16
CA HIS A 27 -9.91 -4.54 3.51
C HIS A 27 -10.04 -6.05 3.70
N LEU A 28 -9.68 -6.56 4.87
CA LEU A 28 -9.86 -7.98 5.23
C LEU A 28 -11.25 -8.27 5.81
N ASN A 29 -11.96 -7.25 6.27
CA ASN A 29 -13.32 -7.38 6.82
C ASN A 29 -14.32 -6.63 5.96
N ASP A 30 -15.52 -7.18 5.87
CA ASP A 30 -16.63 -6.57 5.14
C ASP A 30 -17.36 -5.50 5.97
N ASP A 31 -17.25 -5.58 7.31
CA ASP A 31 -17.77 -4.59 8.24
C ASP A 31 -16.90 -3.34 8.24
N ALA A 32 -17.47 -2.21 7.86
CA ALA A 32 -16.79 -0.91 7.78
C ALA A 32 -16.21 -0.46 9.14
N ALA A 33 -16.81 -0.87 10.27
CA ALA A 33 -16.29 -0.56 11.60
C ALA A 33 -14.96 -1.30 11.91
N GLN A 34 -14.69 -2.38 11.19
CA GLN A 34 -13.48 -3.18 11.32
C GLN A 34 -12.43 -2.86 10.24
N GLN A 35 -12.72 -1.90 9.36
CA GLN A 35 -11.80 -1.46 8.31
C GLN A 35 -10.99 -0.27 8.79
N ASP A 36 -9.72 -0.23 8.40
CA ASP A 36 -8.90 0.98 8.60
C ASP A 36 -9.29 2.04 7.59
N GLN A 37 -9.48 3.25 8.08
CA GLN A 37 -9.72 4.42 7.25
C GLN A 37 -8.41 5.16 7.00
N LEU A 38 -7.97 5.16 5.74
CA LEU A 38 -6.80 5.92 5.35
C LEU A 38 -7.12 7.41 5.35
N LEU A 39 -6.34 8.20 6.11
CA LEU A 39 -6.47 9.65 6.06
C LEU A 39 -6.13 10.14 4.65
N ASP A 40 -6.99 11.00 4.08
CA ASP A 40 -6.76 11.55 2.76
C ASP A 40 -5.61 12.57 2.78
N ILE A 41 -4.46 12.17 2.22
CA ILE A 41 -3.26 13.01 2.13
C ILE A 41 -3.52 14.27 1.31
N ARG A 42 -4.34 14.20 0.26
CA ARG A 42 -4.66 15.35 -0.58
C ARG A 42 -5.36 16.43 0.25
N ARG A 43 -6.42 16.03 0.97
CA ARG A 43 -7.13 16.94 1.87
C ARG A 43 -6.23 17.46 2.99
N ALA A 44 -5.38 16.61 3.57
CA ALA A 44 -4.43 17.05 4.59
C ALA A 44 -3.44 18.09 4.06
N CYS A 45 -3.02 18.00 2.79
CA CYS A 45 -2.19 19.01 2.15
C CYS A 45 -2.94 20.33 1.94
N ASP A 46 -4.21 20.27 1.51
CA ASP A 46 -5.06 21.46 1.39
C ASP A 46 -5.25 22.16 2.73
N ASP A 47 -5.60 21.41 3.77
CA ASP A 47 -5.80 21.91 5.14
C ASP A 47 -4.50 22.53 5.71
N ALA A 48 -3.35 22.07 5.27
CA ALA A 48 -2.03 22.60 5.67
C ALA A 48 -1.53 23.77 4.81
N GLY A 49 -2.31 24.26 3.85
CA GLY A 49 -1.93 25.34 2.94
C GLY A 49 -0.92 24.94 1.85
N ASN A 50 -0.76 23.65 1.58
CA ASN A 50 0.16 23.07 0.59
C ASN A 50 -0.60 22.29 -0.51
N PRO A 51 -1.50 22.93 -1.29
CA PRO A 51 -2.39 22.21 -2.22
C PRO A 51 -1.65 21.46 -3.32
N ASP A 52 -0.46 21.90 -3.70
CA ASP A 52 0.31 21.28 -4.80
C ASP A 52 1.31 20.23 -4.33
N ARG A 53 1.33 19.91 -3.04
CA ARG A 53 2.34 19.01 -2.46
C ARG A 53 2.18 17.54 -2.84
N CYS A 54 0.98 17.07 -3.16
CA CYS A 54 0.70 15.66 -3.27
C CYS A 54 0.23 15.24 -4.68
N PHE A 55 0.85 14.17 -5.19
CA PHE A 55 0.33 13.31 -6.24
C PHE A 55 -0.15 12.01 -5.61
N LYS A 56 -1.44 11.70 -5.71
CA LYS A 56 -2.04 10.48 -5.19
C LYS A 56 -2.29 9.51 -6.32
N PHE A 57 -1.78 8.30 -6.20
CA PHE A 57 -1.88 7.26 -7.21
C PHE A 57 -2.73 6.10 -6.73
N ALA A 58 -3.46 5.48 -7.65
CA ALA A 58 -4.18 4.24 -7.44
C ALA A 58 -4.11 3.38 -8.71
N SER A 59 -4.18 2.07 -8.56
CA SER A 59 -4.20 1.16 -9.69
C SER A 59 -5.06 -0.07 -9.40
N THR A 60 -5.47 -0.75 -10.46
CA THR A 60 -6.16 -2.04 -10.37
C THR A 60 -5.22 -3.23 -10.47
N SER A 61 -3.90 -3.03 -10.44
CA SER A 61 -2.90 -4.09 -10.57
C SER A 61 -3.03 -5.20 -9.52
N LYS A 62 -3.49 -4.85 -8.31
CA LYS A 62 -3.76 -5.78 -7.22
C LYS A 62 -5.26 -6.08 -7.03
N VAL A 63 -6.11 -5.47 -7.85
CA VAL A 63 -7.57 -5.61 -7.80
C VAL A 63 -8.08 -6.58 -8.85
N THR A 64 -7.61 -6.45 -10.10
CA THR A 64 -8.05 -7.26 -11.24
C THR A 64 -6.93 -8.19 -11.71
N PHE A 65 -6.11 -7.73 -12.65
CA PHE A 65 -5.11 -8.57 -13.28
C PHE A 65 -3.78 -7.82 -13.45
N PRO A 66 -2.66 -8.32 -12.87
CA PRO A 66 -1.35 -7.69 -13.04
C PRO A 66 -0.95 -7.62 -14.51
N GLY A 67 -0.37 -6.50 -14.93
CA GLY A 67 0.04 -6.27 -16.32
C GLY A 67 -1.10 -5.87 -17.26
N ALA A 68 -2.36 -5.98 -16.84
CA ALA A 68 -3.54 -5.52 -17.57
C ALA A 68 -4.43 -4.59 -16.72
N GLY A 69 -3.85 -3.97 -15.70
CA GLY A 69 -4.52 -3.00 -14.85
C GLY A 69 -4.69 -1.63 -15.52
N ILE A 70 -5.52 -0.80 -14.91
CA ILE A 70 -5.59 0.63 -15.15
C ILE A 70 -5.09 1.37 -13.92
N SER A 71 -4.59 2.58 -14.11
CA SER A 71 -4.17 3.45 -13.02
C SER A 71 -4.82 4.83 -13.13
N ALA A 72 -4.87 5.52 -12.00
CA ALA A 72 -5.38 6.87 -11.92
C ALA A 72 -4.46 7.70 -11.01
N MET A 73 -4.36 8.99 -11.33
CA MET A 73 -3.66 9.98 -10.54
C MET A 73 -4.63 11.09 -10.17
N ALA A 74 -4.57 11.52 -8.92
CA ALA A 74 -5.27 12.71 -8.43
C ALA A 74 -4.25 13.68 -7.81
N ALA A 75 -4.38 14.96 -8.17
CA ALA A 75 -3.52 16.03 -7.67
C ALA A 75 -4.28 17.37 -7.73
N SER A 76 -3.64 18.48 -7.40
CA SER A 76 -4.18 19.82 -7.62
C SER A 76 -4.37 20.10 -9.12
N SER A 77 -5.21 21.09 -9.44
CA SER A 77 -5.42 21.49 -10.82
C SER A 77 -4.11 21.94 -11.51
N ALA A 78 -3.23 22.63 -10.78
CA ALA A 78 -1.93 23.05 -11.28
C ALA A 78 -1.04 21.85 -11.64
N ASN A 79 -0.90 20.91 -10.71
CA ASN A 79 -0.13 19.68 -10.95
C ASN A 79 -0.72 18.83 -12.08
N ILE A 80 -2.05 18.74 -12.20
CA ILE A 80 -2.69 18.02 -13.32
C ILE A 80 -2.43 18.72 -14.66
N ALA A 81 -2.45 20.05 -14.69
CA ALA A 81 -2.15 20.80 -15.90
C ALA A 81 -0.70 20.58 -16.36
N ASP A 82 0.26 20.64 -15.44
CA ASP A 82 1.67 20.37 -15.68
C ASP A 82 1.89 18.94 -16.20
N MET A 83 1.34 17.95 -15.52
CA MET A 83 1.43 16.55 -15.95
C MET A 83 0.83 16.31 -17.34
N LYS A 84 -0.30 16.95 -17.67
CA LYS A 84 -0.89 16.84 -18.99
C LYS A 84 0.01 17.46 -20.08
N ALA A 85 0.68 18.57 -19.79
CA ALA A 85 1.61 19.19 -20.73
C ALA A 85 2.78 18.24 -21.07
N HIS A 86 3.30 17.53 -20.07
CA HIS A 86 4.35 16.53 -20.26
C HIS A 86 3.86 15.23 -20.90
N MET A 87 2.65 14.81 -20.64
CA MET A 87 2.09 13.56 -21.16
C MET A 87 1.62 13.69 -22.62
N SER A 88 1.07 14.83 -23.01
CA SER A 88 0.42 15.00 -24.33
C SER A 88 1.34 14.72 -25.52
N PRO A 89 2.64 15.06 -25.51
CA PRO A 89 3.53 14.67 -26.60
C PRO A 89 3.94 13.19 -26.59
N GLN A 90 3.74 12.50 -25.46
CA GLN A 90 4.11 11.09 -25.28
C GLN A 90 2.98 10.14 -25.63
N ILE A 91 1.74 10.51 -25.31
CA ILE A 91 0.57 9.65 -25.47
C ILE A 91 -0.66 10.48 -25.84
N ILE A 92 -1.28 10.15 -26.97
CA ILE A 92 -2.51 10.83 -27.43
C ILE A 92 -3.72 10.37 -26.63
N GLY A 93 -3.74 9.13 -26.18
CA GLY A 93 -4.83 8.56 -25.38
C GLY A 93 -4.43 7.24 -24.71
N HIS A 94 -5.08 6.97 -23.60
CA HIS A 94 -4.87 5.74 -22.86
C HIS A 94 -5.63 4.57 -23.48
N ASP A 95 -5.24 3.32 -23.15
CA ASP A 95 -5.86 2.08 -23.64
C ASP A 95 -7.35 2.02 -23.28
N LYS A 96 -8.20 2.36 -24.23
CA LYS A 96 -9.67 2.40 -24.07
C LYS A 96 -10.27 1.01 -24.00
N LEU A 97 -9.64 -0.01 -24.63
CA LEU A 97 -10.12 -1.38 -24.56
C LEU A 97 -9.94 -1.92 -23.15
N ASN A 98 -8.80 -1.66 -22.53
CA ASN A 98 -8.56 -2.07 -21.16
C ASN A 98 -9.47 -1.32 -20.16
N GLN A 99 -9.71 -0.03 -20.35
CA GLN A 99 -10.71 0.72 -19.58
C GLN A 99 -12.11 0.10 -19.72
N LEU A 100 -12.53 -0.22 -20.95
CA LEU A 100 -13.84 -0.84 -21.20
C LEU A 100 -13.95 -2.23 -20.55
N ARG A 101 -12.88 -3.03 -20.54
CA ARG A 101 -12.83 -4.31 -19.83
C ARG A 101 -13.09 -4.13 -18.34
N HIS A 102 -12.47 -3.14 -17.70
CA HIS A 102 -12.69 -2.82 -16.29
C HIS A 102 -14.13 -2.37 -16.02
N VAL A 103 -14.67 -1.49 -16.86
CA VAL A 103 -16.07 -1.04 -16.76
C VAL A 103 -17.03 -2.23 -16.89
N LYS A 104 -16.82 -3.12 -17.86
CA LYS A 104 -17.67 -4.30 -18.05
C LYS A 104 -17.54 -5.31 -16.92
N PHE A 105 -16.37 -5.44 -16.31
CA PHE A 105 -16.13 -6.40 -15.24
C PHE A 105 -16.60 -5.90 -13.87
N LEU A 106 -16.28 -4.65 -13.54
CA LEU A 106 -16.56 -4.07 -12.23
C LEU A 106 -17.90 -3.34 -12.20
N HIS A 107 -18.39 -2.87 -13.35
CA HIS A 107 -19.57 -2.05 -13.56
C HIS A 107 -19.49 -0.70 -12.86
N ASP A 108 -19.48 -0.67 -11.54
CA ASP A 108 -19.49 0.53 -10.70
C ASP A 108 -18.75 0.30 -9.36
N GLY A 109 -18.85 1.25 -8.44
CA GLY A 109 -18.25 1.14 -7.12
C GLY A 109 -18.83 -0.01 -6.27
N LYS A 110 -20.12 -0.38 -6.47
CA LYS A 110 -20.72 -1.53 -5.76
C LYS A 110 -20.18 -2.84 -6.30
N GLY A 111 -20.00 -2.94 -7.62
CA GLY A 111 -19.34 -4.08 -8.26
C GLY A 111 -17.91 -4.24 -7.81
N LEU A 112 -17.17 -3.13 -7.70
CA LEU A 112 -15.81 -3.13 -7.13
C LEU A 112 -15.81 -3.63 -5.68
N ALA A 113 -16.68 -3.11 -4.81
CA ALA A 113 -16.77 -3.56 -3.42
C ALA A 113 -17.10 -5.05 -3.31
N LYS A 114 -18.05 -5.55 -4.10
CA LYS A 114 -18.38 -6.99 -4.18
C LYS A 114 -17.21 -7.84 -4.64
N HIS A 115 -16.41 -7.34 -5.57
CA HIS A 115 -15.20 -8.02 -6.03
C HIS A 115 -14.14 -8.07 -4.92
N MET A 116 -13.91 -6.96 -4.22
CA MET A 116 -12.95 -6.90 -3.11
C MET A 116 -13.36 -7.75 -1.91
N ALA A 117 -14.65 -7.91 -1.64
CA ALA A 117 -15.13 -8.85 -0.62
C ALA A 117 -14.73 -10.30 -0.92
N LYS A 118 -14.69 -10.71 -2.20
CA LYS A 118 -14.17 -12.03 -2.60
C LYS A 118 -12.65 -12.16 -2.35
N HIS A 119 -11.88 -11.08 -2.58
CA HIS A 119 -10.47 -11.03 -2.21
C HIS A 119 -10.29 -11.18 -0.70
N ALA A 120 -11.08 -10.45 0.10
CA ALA A 120 -11.06 -10.55 1.54
C ALA A 120 -11.32 -11.97 2.04
N ALA A 121 -12.30 -12.66 1.46
CA ALA A 121 -12.62 -14.06 1.81
C ALA A 121 -11.46 -15.04 1.54
N ILE A 122 -10.62 -14.75 0.55
CA ILE A 122 -9.42 -15.56 0.24
C ILE A 122 -8.24 -15.19 1.16
N LEU A 123 -8.09 -13.92 1.49
CA LEU A 123 -6.92 -13.41 2.21
C LEU A 123 -7.07 -13.54 3.73
N ARG A 124 -8.24 -13.24 4.28
CA ARG A 124 -8.50 -13.25 5.74
C ARG A 124 -8.03 -14.54 6.41
N PRO A 125 -8.39 -15.77 5.95
CA PRO A 125 -7.93 -17.00 6.60
C PRO A 125 -6.40 -17.14 6.62
N LYS A 126 -5.70 -16.58 5.63
CA LYS A 126 -4.23 -16.61 5.57
C LYS A 126 -3.61 -15.70 6.63
N PHE A 127 -4.16 -14.49 6.80
CA PHE A 127 -3.72 -13.56 7.84
C PHE A 127 -4.01 -14.12 9.25
N GLU A 128 -5.18 -14.71 9.45
CA GLU A 128 -5.55 -15.37 10.71
C GLU A 128 -4.62 -16.56 11.02
N LEU A 129 -4.24 -17.34 9.99
CA LEU A 129 -3.29 -18.43 10.15
C LEU A 129 -1.91 -17.92 10.56
N VAL A 130 -1.41 -16.87 9.90
CA VAL A 130 -0.11 -16.26 10.24
C VAL A 130 -0.11 -15.73 11.67
N ASP A 131 -1.11 -14.91 12.04
CA ASP A 131 -1.21 -14.35 13.40
C ASP A 131 -1.28 -15.47 14.46
N ARG A 132 -2.08 -16.50 14.22
CA ARG A 132 -2.16 -17.66 15.11
C ARG A 132 -0.82 -18.38 15.25
N LYS A 133 -0.14 -18.66 14.12
CA LYS A 133 1.15 -19.38 14.16
C LYS A 133 2.27 -18.58 14.82
N LEU A 134 2.31 -17.28 14.59
CA LEU A 134 3.24 -16.40 15.29
C LEU A 134 2.92 -16.32 16.79
N SER A 135 1.63 -16.22 17.14
CA SER A 135 1.20 -16.20 18.56
C SER A 135 1.53 -17.52 19.27
N GLU A 136 1.24 -18.67 18.65
CA GLU A 136 1.55 -20.00 19.22
C GLU A 136 3.07 -20.24 19.38
N GLY A 137 3.88 -19.79 18.42
CA GLY A 137 5.33 -20.07 18.42
C GLY A 137 6.19 -19.02 19.12
N LEU A 138 5.77 -17.76 19.14
CA LEU A 138 6.59 -16.63 19.57
C LEU A 138 5.94 -15.74 20.64
N GLY A 139 4.64 -15.93 20.92
CA GLY A 139 3.89 -15.05 21.81
C GLY A 139 4.45 -14.92 23.24
N GLU A 140 5.12 -15.94 23.74
CA GLU A 140 5.73 -15.96 25.08
C GLU A 140 7.21 -15.53 25.09
N ILE A 141 7.85 -15.39 23.93
CA ILE A 141 9.30 -15.07 23.84
C ILE A 141 9.58 -13.61 24.21
N GLY A 142 8.61 -12.70 23.99
CA GLY A 142 8.65 -11.33 24.49
C GLY A 142 9.52 -10.34 23.71
N ASP A 143 10.46 -10.80 22.89
CA ASP A 143 11.44 -9.96 22.20
C ASP A 143 11.10 -9.71 20.72
N CYS A 144 9.89 -10.08 20.28
CA CYS A 144 9.43 -9.85 18.92
C CYS A 144 7.98 -9.35 18.92
N SER A 145 7.62 -8.65 17.85
CA SER A 145 6.26 -8.18 17.64
C SER A 145 5.89 -8.25 16.15
N TRP A 146 4.59 -8.23 15.87
CA TRP A 146 4.11 -8.18 14.49
C TRP A 146 2.82 -7.37 14.39
N SER A 147 2.63 -6.79 13.23
CA SER A 147 1.41 -6.05 12.92
C SER A 147 0.21 -7.01 12.77
N LYS A 148 -0.98 -6.56 13.17
CA LYS A 148 -2.26 -7.22 12.91
C LYS A 148 -3.07 -6.37 11.92
N PRO A 149 -2.76 -6.45 10.62
CA PRO A 149 -3.36 -5.56 9.63
C PRO A 149 -4.83 -5.87 9.43
N ARG A 150 -5.63 -4.83 9.17
CA ARG A 150 -7.04 -4.93 8.79
C ARG A 150 -7.25 -4.86 7.29
N GLY A 151 -6.14 -4.75 6.53
CA GLY A 151 -6.12 -4.67 5.07
C GLY A 151 -4.71 -4.79 4.50
N GLY A 152 -4.61 -4.79 3.18
CA GLY A 152 -3.34 -4.96 2.48
C GLY A 152 -2.92 -6.42 2.32
N TYR A 153 -1.61 -6.62 2.05
CA TYR A 153 -1.03 -7.94 1.74
C TYR A 153 0.15 -8.30 2.64
N PHE A 154 0.49 -7.47 3.62
CA PHE A 154 1.71 -7.63 4.39
C PHE A 154 1.43 -7.70 5.89
N VAL A 155 2.22 -8.52 6.56
CA VAL A 155 2.42 -8.49 8.02
C VAL A 155 3.84 -7.99 8.23
N SER A 156 4.03 -6.91 8.98
CA SER A 156 5.35 -6.46 9.40
C SER A 156 5.72 -7.18 10.67
N PHE A 157 6.91 -7.77 10.69
CA PHE A 157 7.46 -8.48 11.83
C PHE A 157 8.73 -7.78 12.31
N ASP A 158 8.79 -7.47 13.59
CA ASP A 158 9.92 -6.87 14.25
C ASP A 158 10.58 -7.90 15.17
N ALA A 159 11.78 -8.31 14.79
CA ALA A 159 12.65 -9.23 15.50
C ALA A 159 13.59 -8.49 16.47
N PRO A 160 14.27 -9.19 17.40
CA PRO A 160 15.39 -8.62 18.11
C PRO A 160 16.46 -8.06 17.16
N ALA A 161 17.15 -7.00 17.60
CA ALA A 161 18.19 -6.37 16.79
C ALA A 161 19.27 -7.37 16.35
N GLY A 162 19.69 -7.28 15.09
CA GLY A 162 20.69 -8.16 14.48
C GLY A 162 20.14 -9.51 14.02
N CYS A 163 18.82 -9.74 14.06
CA CYS A 163 18.25 -11.07 13.81
C CYS A 163 17.49 -11.19 12.48
N ALA A 164 17.06 -10.08 11.86
CA ALA A 164 16.14 -10.15 10.72
C ALA A 164 16.69 -10.94 9.53
N LYS A 165 17.94 -10.68 9.12
CA LYS A 165 18.58 -11.41 8.01
C LYS A 165 18.68 -12.90 8.31
N ARG A 166 19.05 -13.25 9.54
CA ARG A 166 19.18 -14.65 9.94
C ARG A 166 17.83 -15.36 9.98
N ILE A 167 16.79 -14.70 10.42
CA ILE A 167 15.41 -15.23 10.41
C ILE A 167 14.97 -15.50 8.99
N VAL A 168 15.16 -14.56 8.05
CA VAL A 168 14.82 -14.75 6.63
C VAL A 168 15.56 -15.94 6.02
N GLU A 169 16.84 -16.11 6.33
CA GLU A 169 17.63 -17.25 5.87
C GLU A 169 17.10 -18.58 6.43
N LEU A 170 16.85 -18.65 7.73
CA LEU A 170 16.31 -19.86 8.38
C LEU A 170 14.91 -20.21 7.85
N ALA A 171 14.04 -19.22 7.68
CA ALA A 171 12.71 -19.41 7.10
C ALA A 171 12.80 -19.97 5.67
N LYS A 172 13.71 -19.42 4.86
CA LYS A 172 13.96 -19.91 3.49
C LYS A 172 14.42 -21.38 3.49
N ASN A 173 15.34 -21.74 4.39
CA ASN A 173 15.82 -23.12 4.52
C ASN A 173 14.71 -24.08 4.99
N ALA A 174 13.74 -23.57 5.75
CA ALA A 174 12.54 -24.30 6.15
C ALA A 174 11.42 -24.29 5.09
N GLY A 175 11.66 -23.72 3.89
CA GLY A 175 10.70 -23.67 2.80
C GLY A 175 9.74 -22.48 2.84
N VAL A 176 9.95 -21.49 3.70
CA VAL A 176 9.14 -20.28 3.80
C VAL A 176 9.87 -19.10 3.16
N THR A 177 9.37 -18.61 2.03
CA THR A 177 9.90 -17.42 1.37
C THR A 177 9.23 -16.17 1.95
N MET A 178 10.04 -15.24 2.45
CA MET A 178 9.61 -13.97 3.03
C MET A 178 10.17 -12.79 2.21
N THR A 179 9.61 -11.60 2.41
CA THR A 179 10.23 -10.36 1.96
C THR A 179 11.60 -10.23 2.65
N GLY A 180 12.61 -9.78 1.93
CA GLY A 180 13.97 -9.68 2.49
C GLY A 180 14.04 -8.67 3.64
N ALA A 181 14.90 -8.96 4.62
CA ALA A 181 15.18 -8.06 5.74
C ALA A 181 15.57 -6.66 5.25
N GLY A 182 15.05 -5.62 5.89
CA GLY A 182 15.30 -4.23 5.55
C GLY A 182 14.59 -3.72 4.29
N ALA A 183 13.70 -4.52 3.67
CA ALA A 183 13.00 -4.11 2.44
C ALA A 183 12.13 -2.85 2.59
N THR A 184 11.70 -2.54 3.81
CA THR A 184 10.92 -1.34 4.15
C THR A 184 11.77 -0.08 4.39
N TRP A 185 13.09 -0.23 4.40
CA TRP A 185 14.05 0.84 4.65
C TRP A 185 14.67 1.38 3.35
N PRO A 186 15.05 2.66 3.31
CA PRO A 186 15.80 3.21 2.20
C PRO A 186 17.07 2.38 1.93
N TYR A 187 17.31 2.09 0.66
CA TYR A 187 18.45 1.26 0.22
C TYR A 187 18.52 -0.13 0.85
N LYS A 188 17.41 -0.62 1.44
CA LYS A 188 17.33 -1.89 2.18
C LYS A 188 18.30 -1.95 3.38
N GLN A 189 18.58 -0.80 3.95
CA GLN A 189 19.49 -0.66 5.10
C GLN A 189 18.68 -0.39 6.36
N ASP A 190 18.29 -1.46 7.04
CA ASP A 190 17.76 -1.37 8.40
C ASP A 190 18.92 -1.30 9.38
N PRO A 191 19.14 -0.18 10.10
CA PRO A 191 20.25 -0.03 11.04
C PRO A 191 20.19 -1.03 12.19
N ALA A 192 19.00 -1.48 12.56
CA ALA A 192 18.80 -2.42 13.65
C ALA A 192 18.83 -3.89 13.18
N ASP A 193 18.75 -4.15 11.85
CA ASP A 193 18.56 -5.50 11.30
C ASP A 193 17.45 -6.27 12.02
N SER A 194 16.27 -5.65 12.15
CA SER A 194 15.17 -6.13 12.98
C SER A 194 13.86 -6.31 12.20
N ASN A 195 13.64 -5.59 11.11
CA ASN A 195 12.35 -5.59 10.41
C ASN A 195 12.32 -6.49 9.16
N ILE A 196 11.21 -7.22 9.05
CA ILE A 196 10.91 -8.14 7.95
C ILE A 196 9.52 -7.85 7.41
#